data_6bbc2f38ed55a8d488bee3cb01956649
#
_entry.id   6bbc2f38ed55a8d488bee3cb01956649
#
_cell.length_a   1.000
_cell.length_b   1.000
_cell.length_c   1.000
_cell.angle_alpha   90.00
_cell.angle_beta   90.00
_cell.angle_gamma   90.00
#
_symmetry.space_group_name_H-M   'P 1'
#
loop_
_entity.id
_entity.type
_entity.pdbx_description
1 polymer ?
#
loop_
_entity_poly.entity_id
_entity_poly.type
_entity_poly.pdbx_seq_one_letter_code
_entity_poly.pdbx_strand_id
1 'polypeptide(L)'
;MILGMVGWRGMVGSVLMGRMLEENDFAHVEKTIFFSTSAAGAKAPNVKGAAEDLQDAKDVAALSQCDVIISCQGGDYTKEVHPKLRESGWDGYWIDAASTLRMQDNAVIVLDPVNRPVIDKSLAAGIKDYIGGNCTVSLMLMALDGLIKADLVEWVSSMTYQAASGAGAQNMRELLSQMGYLANS
;
A
#
# COMPACT_ATOMS: atom_id res chain seq x y z
N MET A 1 -3.99 -3.07 19.39
CA MET A 1 -4.10 -3.28 17.93
C MET A 1 -2.84 -3.96 17.43
N ILE A 2 -2.97 -5.05 16.68
CA ILE A 2 -1.87 -5.78 16.05
C ILE A 2 -1.77 -5.38 14.58
N LEU A 3 -0.62 -4.87 14.16
CA LEU A 3 -0.33 -4.43 12.80
C LEU A 3 0.49 -5.48 12.06
N GLY A 4 0.02 -5.90 10.89
CA GLY A 4 0.77 -6.73 9.93
C GLY A 4 1.41 -5.88 8.83
N MET A 5 2.70 -6.04 8.59
CA MET A 5 3.44 -5.32 7.55
C MET A 5 3.95 -6.29 6.48
N VAL A 6 3.47 -6.17 5.25
CA VAL A 6 3.86 -7.03 4.10
C VAL A 6 4.51 -6.19 3.02
N GLY A 7 5.62 -6.66 2.44
CA GLY A 7 6.33 -5.94 1.38
C GLY A 7 7.10 -4.70 1.84
N TRP A 8 7.34 -4.57 3.12
CA TRP A 8 7.98 -3.44 3.79
C TRP A 8 9.42 -3.16 3.34
N ARG A 9 10.11 -4.13 2.71
CA ARG A 9 11.47 -3.98 2.15
C ARG A 9 11.48 -3.49 0.70
N GLY A 10 10.33 -3.52 0.04
CA GLY A 10 10.19 -3.03 -1.33
C GLY A 10 10.29 -1.51 -1.41
N MET A 11 10.25 -0.96 -2.63
CA MET A 11 10.41 0.48 -2.86
C MET A 11 9.34 1.30 -2.11
N VAL A 12 8.07 0.96 -2.25
CA VAL A 12 6.97 1.64 -1.54
C VAL A 12 7.04 1.36 -0.04
N GLY A 13 7.24 0.09 0.33
CA GLY A 13 7.28 -0.31 1.74
C GLY A 13 8.41 0.32 2.53
N SER A 14 9.61 0.48 1.94
CA SER A 14 10.74 1.11 2.63
C SER A 14 10.52 2.60 2.87
N VAL A 15 9.86 3.30 1.94
CA VAL A 15 9.47 4.71 2.12
C VAL A 15 8.42 4.83 3.22
N LEU A 16 7.40 3.97 3.21
CA LEU A 16 6.39 3.93 4.26
C LEU A 16 7.02 3.68 5.64
N MET A 17 7.91 2.68 5.74
CA MET A 17 8.64 2.38 6.97
C MET A 17 9.42 3.59 7.48
N GLY A 18 10.13 4.30 6.60
CA GLY A 18 10.85 5.52 6.95
C GLY A 18 9.93 6.58 7.52
N ARG A 19 8.79 6.85 6.86
CA ARG A 19 7.80 7.82 7.35
C ARG A 19 7.18 7.41 8.67
N MET A 20 6.77 6.16 8.83
CA MET A 20 6.21 5.65 10.09
C MET A 20 7.20 5.75 11.27
N LEU A 21 8.51 5.61 11.02
CA LEU A 21 9.54 5.82 12.03
C LEU A 21 9.71 7.31 12.37
N GLU A 22 9.74 8.19 11.37
CA GLU A 22 9.86 9.63 11.56
C GLU A 22 8.67 10.22 12.33
N GLU A 23 7.44 9.78 12.01
CA GLU A 23 6.20 10.23 12.66
C GLU A 23 5.90 9.48 13.98
N ASN A 24 6.73 8.49 14.34
CA ASN A 24 6.54 7.65 15.54
C ASN A 24 5.23 6.86 15.55
N ASP A 25 4.74 6.45 14.39
CA ASP A 25 3.46 5.74 14.24
C ASP A 25 3.42 4.39 14.97
N PHE A 26 4.56 3.70 15.06
CA PHE A 26 4.68 2.45 15.80
C PHE A 26 4.39 2.59 17.30
N ALA A 27 4.40 3.80 17.86
CA ALA A 27 4.00 4.03 19.24
C ALA A 27 2.49 3.87 19.47
N HIS A 28 1.69 3.94 18.40
CA HIS A 28 0.23 3.81 18.44
C HIS A 28 -0.27 2.38 18.27
N VAL A 29 0.63 1.42 18.01
CA VAL A 29 0.31 -0.01 17.89
C VAL A 29 0.90 -0.80 19.05
N GLU A 30 0.17 -1.81 19.48
CA GLU A 30 0.60 -2.70 20.57
C GLU A 30 1.70 -3.65 20.12
N LYS A 31 1.49 -4.23 18.92
CA LYS A 31 2.40 -5.20 18.33
C LYS A 31 2.45 -5.03 16.81
N THR A 32 3.66 -5.12 16.24
CA THR A 32 3.86 -5.19 14.79
C THR A 32 4.41 -6.55 14.39
N ILE A 33 3.79 -7.20 13.41
CA ILE A 33 4.25 -8.46 12.82
C ILE A 33 4.71 -8.15 11.39
N PHE A 34 5.98 -8.44 11.13
CA PHE A 34 6.55 -8.28 9.80
C PHE A 34 6.49 -9.60 9.04
N PHE A 35 5.95 -9.54 7.84
CA PHE A 35 5.78 -10.70 6.96
C PHE A 35 6.75 -10.65 5.78
N SER A 36 7.16 -11.82 5.32
CA SER A 36 8.06 -11.97 4.17
C SER A 36 7.63 -13.15 3.31
N THR A 37 7.69 -12.97 1.99
CA THR A 37 7.48 -14.05 1.00
C THR A 37 8.71 -14.90 0.74
N SER A 38 9.91 -14.49 1.23
CA SER A 38 11.18 -15.12 0.88
C SER A 38 12.14 -15.35 2.04
N ALA A 39 11.81 -14.84 3.24
CA ALA A 39 12.73 -14.87 4.38
C ALA A 39 11.97 -15.06 5.72
N ALA A 40 10.92 -15.88 5.72
CA ALA A 40 10.24 -16.29 6.95
C ALA A 40 11.25 -16.94 7.92
N GLY A 41 11.12 -16.64 9.22
CA GLY A 41 12.04 -17.08 10.27
C GLY A 41 13.31 -16.23 10.43
N ALA A 42 13.60 -15.28 9.53
CA ALA A 42 14.68 -14.33 9.73
C ALA A 42 14.27 -13.24 10.76
N LYS A 43 15.24 -12.54 11.30
CA LYS A 43 15.00 -11.45 12.26
C LYS A 43 14.18 -10.32 11.65
N ALA A 44 13.18 -9.87 12.38
CA ALA A 44 12.39 -8.70 12.04
C ALA A 44 13.17 -7.39 12.27
N PRO A 45 12.73 -6.26 11.68
CA PRO A 45 13.30 -4.95 11.96
C PRO A 45 13.19 -4.59 13.44
N ASN A 46 14.20 -3.90 13.96
CA ASN A 46 14.17 -3.40 15.33
C ASN A 46 13.26 -2.17 15.42
N VAL A 47 11.98 -2.40 15.58
CA VAL A 47 10.95 -1.37 15.75
C VAL A 47 10.22 -1.65 17.06
N LYS A 48 9.78 -0.60 17.76
CA LYS A 48 9.05 -0.75 19.03
C LYS A 48 7.81 -1.63 18.84
N GLY A 49 7.68 -2.66 19.67
CA GLY A 49 6.57 -3.61 19.62
C GLY A 49 6.64 -4.62 18.48
N ALA A 50 7.73 -4.70 17.72
CA ALA A 50 7.89 -5.70 16.69
C ALA A 50 8.00 -7.13 17.26
N ALA A 51 7.38 -8.08 16.56
CA ALA A 51 7.66 -9.50 16.77
C ALA A 51 9.13 -9.80 16.41
N GLU A 52 9.73 -10.78 17.08
CA GLU A 52 11.16 -11.05 16.97
C GLU A 52 11.57 -11.54 15.57
N ASP A 53 10.75 -12.40 14.97
CA ASP A 53 11.04 -13.04 13.70
C ASP A 53 9.97 -12.74 12.64
N LEU A 54 10.40 -12.74 11.38
CA LEU A 54 9.53 -12.58 10.21
C LEU A 54 8.61 -13.79 10.07
N GLN A 55 7.33 -13.53 9.85
CA GLN A 55 6.34 -14.56 9.54
C GLN A 55 6.22 -14.78 8.02
N ASP A 56 5.69 -15.94 7.62
CA ASP A 56 5.39 -16.20 6.21
C ASP A 56 4.20 -15.33 5.76
N ALA A 57 4.43 -14.54 4.72
CA ALA A 57 3.41 -13.66 4.14
C ALA A 57 2.25 -14.42 3.46
N LYS A 58 2.35 -15.74 3.27
CA LYS A 58 1.29 -16.57 2.72
C LYS A 58 0.56 -17.41 3.77
N ASP A 59 1.01 -17.37 5.01
CA ASP A 59 0.33 -18.04 6.11
C ASP A 59 -0.91 -17.25 6.55
N VAL A 60 -2.07 -17.69 6.09
CA VAL A 60 -3.37 -17.09 6.40
C VAL A 60 -3.64 -17.11 7.92
N ALA A 61 -3.22 -18.14 8.62
CA ALA A 61 -3.42 -18.23 10.07
C ALA A 61 -2.60 -17.20 10.85
N ALA A 62 -1.36 -16.94 10.40
CA ALA A 62 -0.53 -15.87 10.96
C ALA A 62 -1.06 -14.47 10.61
N LEU A 63 -1.49 -14.26 9.37
CA LEU A 63 -2.09 -13.00 8.91
C LEU A 63 -3.39 -12.67 9.65
N SER A 64 -4.23 -13.67 9.91
CA SER A 64 -5.52 -13.47 10.58
C SER A 64 -5.41 -13.02 12.04
N GLN A 65 -4.22 -13.06 12.63
CA GLN A 65 -3.95 -12.52 13.97
C GLN A 65 -3.87 -10.98 13.99
N CYS A 66 -3.75 -10.34 12.81
CA CYS A 66 -3.61 -8.90 12.71
C CYS A 66 -4.98 -8.21 12.66
N ASP A 67 -5.12 -7.10 13.38
CA ASP A 67 -6.29 -6.23 13.29
C ASP A 67 -6.25 -5.38 12.01
N VAL A 68 -5.04 -5.02 11.60
CA VAL A 68 -4.76 -4.24 10.39
C VAL A 68 -3.58 -4.86 9.64
N ILE A 69 -3.71 -5.03 8.33
CA ILE A 69 -2.60 -5.43 7.45
C ILE A 69 -2.33 -4.33 6.45
N ILE A 70 -1.06 -3.89 6.38
CA ILE A 70 -0.58 -2.98 5.34
C ILE A 70 0.24 -3.78 4.34
N SER A 71 -0.22 -3.82 3.09
CA SER A 71 0.43 -4.52 1.98
C SER A 71 1.09 -3.54 1.00
N CYS A 72 2.40 -3.70 0.83
CA CYS A 72 3.21 -3.07 -0.21
C CYS A 72 3.85 -4.14 -1.12
N GLN A 73 3.32 -5.36 -1.14
CA GLN A 73 3.91 -6.51 -1.83
C GLN A 73 3.53 -6.56 -3.33
N GLY A 74 2.51 -5.82 -3.74
CA GLY A 74 2.06 -5.75 -5.12
C GLY A 74 0.83 -6.59 -5.43
N GLY A 75 0.25 -6.35 -6.63
CA GLY A 75 -1.08 -6.85 -6.98
C GLY A 75 -1.21 -8.37 -7.07
N ASP A 76 -0.17 -9.08 -7.46
CA ASP A 76 -0.23 -10.54 -7.55
C ASP A 76 -0.32 -11.19 -6.17
N TYR A 77 0.37 -10.63 -5.18
CA TYR A 77 0.22 -11.03 -3.78
C TYR A 77 -1.23 -10.79 -3.28
N THR A 78 -1.78 -9.62 -3.55
CA THR A 78 -3.16 -9.28 -3.17
C THR A 78 -4.15 -10.25 -3.79
N LYS A 79 -4.02 -10.56 -5.09
CA LYS A 79 -4.89 -11.55 -5.77
C LYS A 79 -4.82 -12.94 -5.15
N GLU A 80 -3.63 -13.35 -4.70
CA GLU A 80 -3.41 -14.68 -4.13
C GLU A 80 -3.90 -14.79 -2.69
N VAL A 81 -3.63 -13.79 -1.85
CA VAL A 81 -3.74 -13.87 -0.40
C VAL A 81 -5.02 -13.25 0.14
N HIS A 82 -5.41 -12.07 -0.34
CA HIS A 82 -6.58 -11.34 0.18
C HIS A 82 -7.89 -12.16 0.14
N PRO A 83 -8.25 -12.85 -0.96
CA PRO A 83 -9.48 -13.67 -0.98
C PRO A 83 -9.45 -14.79 0.06
N LYS A 84 -8.33 -15.51 0.17
CA LYS A 84 -8.18 -16.61 1.15
C LYS A 84 -8.30 -16.11 2.58
N LEU A 85 -7.75 -14.92 2.85
CA LEU A 85 -7.81 -14.30 4.16
C LEU A 85 -9.26 -13.89 4.50
N ARG A 86 -10.01 -13.32 3.56
CA ARG A 86 -11.44 -13.00 3.75
C ARG A 86 -12.29 -14.27 3.90
N GLU A 87 -12.03 -15.30 3.10
CA GLU A 87 -12.70 -16.61 3.19
C GLU A 87 -12.45 -17.32 4.53
N SER A 88 -11.31 -17.08 5.18
CA SER A 88 -11.03 -17.60 6.53
C SER A 88 -11.87 -16.94 7.63
N GLY A 89 -12.66 -15.92 7.31
CA GLY A 89 -13.47 -15.14 8.25
C GLY A 89 -12.75 -13.98 8.90
N TRP A 90 -11.56 -13.61 8.43
CA TRP A 90 -10.85 -12.44 8.94
C TRP A 90 -11.59 -11.13 8.63
N ASP A 91 -11.89 -10.36 9.67
CA ASP A 91 -12.62 -9.09 9.62
C ASP A 91 -11.76 -7.86 9.94
N GLY A 92 -10.44 -7.98 9.85
CA GLY A 92 -9.51 -6.86 10.01
C GLY A 92 -9.48 -5.92 8.82
N TYR A 93 -8.76 -4.82 8.96
CA TYR A 93 -8.57 -3.83 7.90
C TYR A 93 -7.42 -4.22 6.98
N TRP A 94 -7.67 -4.20 5.66
CA TRP A 94 -6.66 -4.36 4.62
C TRP A 94 -6.33 -3.01 4.00
N ILE A 95 -5.08 -2.58 4.10
CA ILE A 95 -4.59 -1.35 3.49
C ILE A 95 -3.57 -1.74 2.42
N ASP A 96 -3.79 -1.36 1.17
CA ASP A 96 -2.98 -1.84 0.05
C ASP A 96 -2.49 -0.71 -0.85
N ALA A 97 -1.20 -0.72 -1.15
CA ALA A 97 -0.62 0.16 -2.15
C ALA A 97 -0.92 -0.29 -3.61
N ALA A 98 -1.24 -1.57 -3.81
CA ALA A 98 -1.53 -2.13 -5.13
C ALA A 98 -2.91 -1.72 -5.66
N SER A 99 -3.07 -1.80 -6.99
CA SER A 99 -4.31 -1.37 -7.67
C SER A 99 -5.41 -2.44 -7.71
N THR A 100 -5.11 -3.66 -7.27
CA THR A 100 -5.96 -4.84 -7.49
C THR A 100 -7.42 -4.65 -7.05
N LEU A 101 -7.62 -4.02 -5.89
CA LEU A 101 -8.94 -3.84 -5.30
C LEU A 101 -9.56 -2.45 -5.56
N ARG A 102 -8.89 -1.55 -6.29
CA ARG A 102 -9.37 -0.16 -6.48
C ARG A 102 -10.77 -0.04 -7.06
N MET A 103 -11.17 -0.98 -7.90
CA MET A 103 -12.46 -0.95 -8.61
C MET A 103 -13.48 -1.92 -8.01
N GLN A 104 -13.25 -2.42 -6.81
CA GLN A 104 -14.20 -3.27 -6.11
C GLN A 104 -15.21 -2.41 -5.32
N ASP A 105 -16.48 -2.79 -5.35
CA ASP A 105 -17.57 -2.04 -4.67
C ASP A 105 -17.42 -2.02 -3.14
N ASN A 106 -16.71 -2.99 -2.59
CA ASN A 106 -16.42 -3.12 -1.15
C ASN A 106 -15.05 -2.57 -0.75
N ALA A 107 -14.41 -1.78 -1.61
CA ALA A 107 -13.13 -1.13 -1.33
C ALA A 107 -13.20 0.38 -1.49
N VAL A 108 -12.31 1.09 -0.80
CA VAL A 108 -12.23 2.56 -0.81
C VAL A 108 -10.85 3.00 -1.25
N ILE A 109 -10.79 3.85 -2.27
CA ILE A 109 -9.55 4.53 -2.62
C ILE A 109 -9.31 5.64 -1.60
N VAL A 110 -8.12 5.65 -0.99
CA VAL A 110 -7.74 6.65 0.02
C VAL A 110 -6.92 7.76 -0.62
N LEU A 111 -7.45 8.97 -0.52
CA LEU A 111 -6.74 10.23 -0.77
C LEU A 111 -7.29 11.26 0.21
N ASP A 112 -6.93 11.13 1.48
CA ASP A 112 -7.53 11.81 2.63
C ASP A 112 -7.78 13.32 2.42
N PRO A 113 -6.81 14.13 1.93
CA PRO A 113 -7.06 15.55 1.71
C PRO A 113 -8.19 15.85 0.71
N VAL A 114 -8.48 14.92 -0.20
CA VAL A 114 -9.47 15.10 -1.28
C VAL A 114 -10.81 14.46 -0.92
N ASN A 115 -10.80 13.21 -0.41
CA ASN A 115 -12.01 12.41 -0.27
C ASN A 115 -12.31 11.97 1.18
N ARG A 116 -11.88 12.72 2.18
CA ARG A 116 -12.13 12.42 3.60
C ARG A 116 -13.58 12.05 3.93
N PRO A 117 -14.60 12.74 3.42
CA PRO A 117 -15.99 12.37 3.70
C PRO A 117 -16.37 10.97 3.18
N VAL A 118 -15.77 10.53 2.06
CA VAL A 118 -15.99 9.18 1.52
C VAL A 118 -15.36 8.14 2.45
N ILE A 119 -14.14 8.41 2.94
CA ILE A 119 -13.44 7.52 3.87
C ILE A 119 -14.24 7.37 5.17
N ASP A 120 -14.69 8.48 5.77
CA ASP A 120 -15.47 8.47 7.02
C ASP A 120 -16.81 7.73 6.87
N LYS A 121 -17.51 7.96 5.75
CA LYS A 121 -18.76 7.23 5.44
C LYS A 121 -18.50 5.72 5.30
N SER A 122 -17.40 5.34 4.67
CA SER A 122 -17.05 3.95 4.44
C SER A 122 -16.64 3.23 5.72
N LEU A 123 -15.92 3.92 6.61
CA LEU A 123 -15.61 3.43 7.95
C LEU A 123 -16.91 3.18 8.76
N ALA A 124 -17.84 4.13 8.72
CA ALA A 124 -19.14 3.99 9.39
C ALA A 124 -19.99 2.86 8.79
N ALA A 125 -19.84 2.57 7.49
CA ALA A 125 -20.50 1.45 6.81
C ALA A 125 -19.82 0.10 7.02
N GLY A 126 -18.69 0.04 7.74
CA GLY A 126 -17.97 -1.19 8.04
C GLY A 126 -17.09 -1.72 6.89
N ILE A 127 -16.79 -0.90 5.88
CA ILE A 127 -15.84 -1.27 4.82
C ILE A 127 -14.46 -1.54 5.44
N LYS A 128 -13.79 -2.59 4.96
CA LYS A 128 -12.53 -3.08 5.52
C LYS A 128 -11.34 -2.98 4.56
N ASP A 129 -11.56 -2.69 3.29
CA ASP A 129 -10.53 -2.62 2.26
C ASP A 129 -10.25 -1.17 1.84
N TYR A 130 -9.04 -0.67 2.16
CA TYR A 130 -8.60 0.70 1.92
C TYR A 130 -7.38 0.70 1.01
N ILE A 131 -7.51 1.31 -0.17
CA ILE A 131 -6.56 1.13 -1.25
C ILE A 131 -5.92 2.47 -1.62
N GLY A 132 -4.61 2.52 -1.69
CA GLY A 132 -3.90 3.69 -2.17
C GLY A 132 -4.28 4.07 -3.60
N GLY A 133 -4.49 5.36 -3.86
CA GLY A 133 -4.77 5.87 -5.18
C GLY A 133 -3.60 5.65 -6.17
N ASN A 134 -3.85 5.87 -7.46
CA ASN A 134 -2.76 5.95 -8.43
C ASN A 134 -1.88 7.18 -8.12
N CYS A 135 -0.57 7.01 -8.06
CA CYS A 135 0.35 8.07 -7.64
C CYS A 135 0.21 9.36 -8.46
N THR A 136 0.18 9.26 -9.79
CA THR A 136 0.06 10.41 -10.69
C THR A 136 -1.30 11.09 -10.57
N VAL A 137 -2.38 10.30 -10.57
CA VAL A 137 -3.75 10.82 -10.44
C VAL A 137 -3.96 11.45 -9.06
N SER A 138 -3.42 10.85 -8.00
CA SER A 138 -3.52 11.39 -6.64
C SER A 138 -2.85 12.77 -6.54
N LEU A 139 -1.63 12.91 -7.07
CA LEU A 139 -0.94 14.21 -7.09
C LEU A 139 -1.71 15.27 -7.91
N MET A 140 -2.24 14.90 -9.07
CA MET A 140 -3.06 15.77 -9.89
C MET A 140 -4.32 16.21 -9.16
N LEU A 141 -5.04 15.27 -8.53
CA LEU A 141 -6.26 15.59 -7.79
C LEU A 141 -5.98 16.47 -6.58
N MET A 142 -4.89 16.23 -5.84
CA MET A 142 -4.50 17.11 -4.73
C MET A 142 -4.23 18.54 -5.18
N ALA A 143 -3.66 18.73 -6.39
CA ALA A 143 -3.43 20.06 -6.95
C ALA A 143 -4.71 20.73 -7.46
N LEU A 144 -5.67 19.97 -7.98
CA LEU A 144 -6.89 20.49 -8.64
C LEU A 144 -8.13 20.47 -7.73
N ASP A 145 -8.09 19.83 -6.57
CA ASP A 145 -9.24 19.58 -5.70
C ASP A 145 -10.04 20.84 -5.40
N GLY A 146 -9.39 21.95 -5.07
CA GLY A 146 -10.05 23.22 -4.80
C GLY A 146 -10.84 23.78 -6.00
N LEU A 147 -10.28 23.63 -7.20
CA LEU A 147 -10.95 24.08 -8.43
C LEU A 147 -12.12 23.17 -8.79
N ILE A 148 -11.95 21.85 -8.60
CA ILE A 148 -13.01 20.86 -8.84
C ILE A 148 -14.17 21.07 -7.87
N LYS A 149 -13.89 21.24 -6.59
CA LYS A 149 -14.92 21.51 -5.56
C LYS A 149 -15.65 22.83 -5.75
N ALA A 150 -15.01 23.81 -6.38
CA ALA A 150 -15.61 25.09 -6.72
C ALA A 150 -16.37 25.07 -8.06
N ASP A 151 -16.48 23.90 -8.71
CA ASP A 151 -17.14 23.73 -10.04
C ASP A 151 -16.54 24.62 -11.13
N LEU A 152 -15.22 24.84 -11.07
CA LEU A 152 -14.48 25.68 -12.02
C LEU A 152 -13.75 24.86 -13.11
N VAL A 153 -13.84 23.53 -13.05
CA VAL A 153 -13.18 22.62 -14.02
C VAL A 153 -14.24 21.89 -14.81
N GLU A 154 -14.35 22.20 -16.10
CA GLU A 154 -15.27 21.53 -17.01
C GLU A 154 -14.69 20.22 -17.54
N TRP A 155 -13.41 20.24 -17.92
CA TRP A 155 -12.66 19.07 -18.38
C TRP A 155 -11.15 19.24 -18.16
N VAL A 156 -10.43 18.12 -18.14
CA VAL A 156 -8.97 18.10 -17.97
C VAL A 156 -8.34 17.21 -19.03
N SER A 157 -7.31 17.71 -19.69
CA SER A 157 -6.37 16.90 -20.49
C SER A 157 -5.01 16.92 -19.81
N SER A 158 -4.42 15.76 -19.59
CA SER A 158 -3.14 15.65 -18.89
C SER A 158 -2.15 14.80 -19.68
N MET A 159 -0.91 15.25 -19.75
CA MET A 159 0.24 14.47 -20.20
C MET A 159 1.24 14.40 -19.05
N THR A 160 1.85 13.22 -18.88
CA THR A 160 2.71 12.98 -17.72
C THR A 160 4.07 12.44 -18.13
N TYR A 161 5.11 12.86 -17.41
CA TYR A 161 6.42 12.22 -17.40
C TYR A 161 6.57 11.49 -16.07
N GLN A 162 6.56 10.16 -16.12
CA GLN A 162 6.59 9.34 -14.91
C GLN A 162 7.95 8.68 -14.73
N ALA A 163 8.44 8.65 -13.51
CA ALA A 163 9.60 7.86 -13.15
C ALA A 163 9.30 6.36 -13.26
N ALA A 164 10.26 5.58 -13.74
CA ALA A 164 10.15 4.12 -13.81
C ALA A 164 10.07 3.45 -12.43
N SER A 165 10.35 4.18 -11.35
CA SER A 165 10.30 3.69 -9.97
C SER A 165 8.94 3.12 -9.57
N GLY A 166 7.84 3.70 -10.05
CA GLY A 166 6.49 3.20 -9.80
C GLY A 166 6.20 1.82 -10.41
N ALA A 167 6.96 1.41 -11.43
CA ALA A 167 6.89 0.08 -12.04
C ALA A 167 7.76 -0.97 -11.33
N GLY A 168 8.48 -0.58 -10.28
CA GLY A 168 9.32 -1.47 -9.47
C GLY A 168 10.78 -1.55 -9.92
N ALA A 169 11.62 -2.11 -9.06
CA ALA A 169 13.07 -2.14 -9.24
C ALA A 169 13.53 -2.90 -10.50
N GLN A 170 12.80 -3.92 -10.91
CA GLN A 170 13.12 -4.69 -12.13
C GLN A 170 13.00 -3.81 -13.38
N ASN A 171 11.90 -3.10 -13.53
CA ASN A 171 11.67 -2.21 -14.67
C ASN A 171 12.63 -1.01 -14.66
N MET A 172 13.03 -0.51 -13.50
CA MET A 172 14.09 0.51 -13.41
C MET A 172 15.42 0.00 -13.95
N ARG A 173 15.83 -1.23 -13.58
CA ARG A 173 17.08 -1.84 -14.07
C ARG A 173 17.01 -2.06 -15.58
N GLU A 174 15.88 -2.53 -16.08
CA GLU A 174 15.65 -2.73 -17.51
C GLU A 174 15.79 -1.41 -18.29
N LEU A 175 15.13 -0.35 -17.82
CA LEU A 175 15.25 0.99 -18.42
C LEU A 175 16.71 1.45 -18.47
N LEU A 176 17.45 1.33 -17.39
CA LEU A 176 18.86 1.70 -17.33
C LEU A 176 19.72 0.87 -18.31
N SER A 177 19.43 -0.43 -18.44
CA SER A 177 20.12 -1.32 -19.39
C SER A 177 19.82 -0.92 -20.84
N GLN A 178 18.57 -0.61 -21.16
CA GLN A 178 18.16 -0.15 -22.49
C GLN A 178 18.82 1.20 -22.83
N MET A 179 18.83 2.15 -21.90
CA MET A 179 19.51 3.44 -22.07
C MET A 179 21.03 3.24 -22.31
N GLY A 180 21.66 2.38 -21.56
CA GLY A 180 23.07 2.03 -21.72
C GLY A 180 23.37 1.40 -23.09
N TYR A 181 22.50 0.52 -23.58
CA TYR A 181 22.60 -0.06 -24.91
C TYR A 181 22.53 1.01 -26.01
N LEU A 182 21.54 1.88 -25.95
CA LEU A 182 21.35 2.97 -26.93
C LEU A 182 22.49 4.00 -26.90
N ALA A 183 23.07 4.26 -25.74
CA ALA A 183 24.18 5.21 -25.62
C ALA A 183 25.51 4.66 -26.19
N ASN A 184 25.64 3.34 -26.32
CA ASN A 184 26.85 2.66 -26.84
C ASN A 184 26.66 2.10 -28.26
N SER A 185 25.53 2.33 -28.93
CA SER A 185 25.25 1.97 -30.32
C SER A 185 25.54 3.13 -31.24
#